data_3bcc0d4a4d7d98f5d88830a84964b31b
#
_entry.id   3bcc0d4a4d7d98f5d88830a84964b31b
#
_cell.length_a   1.000
_cell.length_b   1.000
_cell.length_c   1.000
_cell.angle_alpha   90.00
_cell.angle_beta   90.00
_cell.angle_gamma   90.00
#
_symmetry.space_group_name_H-M   'P 1'
#
loop_
_entity.id
_entity.type
_entity.pdbx_description
1 polymer ?
#
loop_
_entity_poly.entity_id
_entity_poly.type
_entity_poly.pdbx_seq_one_letter_code
_entity_poly.pdbx_strand_id
1 'polypeptide(L)'
;EKYIKDFATAGADILTVHVEASTHLHRTIQEIKASGMKAGVALNPHTPISSLEDIISDIDLVCLMSVNPGFGGQKFIENTYSKVVKLIELIESRNVMNRPLIEIDGGVTLENAREILFYGADVLVAGNTVFGSKDPIDTINQLKSLD
;
A
#
# COMPACT_ATOMS: atom_id res chain seq x y z
N GLU A 1 13.76 9.36 -4.98
CA GLU A 1 14.37 10.52 -4.29
C GLU A 1 14.32 11.80 -5.15
N LYS A 2 14.75 11.75 -6.41
CA LYS A 2 14.92 12.91 -7.29
C LYS A 2 13.67 13.81 -7.44
N TYR A 3 12.48 13.26 -7.33
CA TYR A 3 11.21 13.96 -7.62
C TYR A 3 10.39 14.31 -6.36
N ILE A 4 10.89 14.08 -5.14
CA ILE A 4 10.15 14.31 -3.90
C ILE A 4 9.62 15.75 -3.82
N LYS A 5 10.47 16.74 -4.12
CA LYS A 5 10.10 18.15 -4.12
C LYS A 5 9.04 18.49 -5.16
N ASP A 6 9.10 17.86 -6.32
CA ASP A 6 8.14 18.11 -7.41
C ASP A 6 6.74 17.61 -7.00
N PHE A 7 6.66 16.43 -6.37
CA PHE A 7 5.40 15.91 -5.83
C PHE A 7 4.85 16.78 -4.70
N ALA A 8 5.70 17.24 -3.77
CA ALA A 8 5.28 18.17 -2.72
C ALA A 8 4.75 19.48 -3.29
N THR A 9 5.44 20.05 -4.28
CA THR A 9 5.01 21.30 -4.95
C THR A 9 3.71 21.11 -5.72
N ALA A 10 3.49 19.91 -6.28
CA ALA A 10 2.23 19.55 -6.95
C ALA A 10 1.06 19.34 -5.98
N GLY A 11 1.30 19.32 -4.65
CA GLY A 11 0.28 19.19 -3.62
C GLY A 11 -0.05 17.76 -3.22
N ALA A 12 0.89 16.82 -3.35
CA ALA A 12 0.70 15.47 -2.85
C ALA A 12 0.63 15.43 -1.32
N ASP A 13 -0.37 14.75 -0.77
CA ASP A 13 -0.51 14.51 0.68
C ASP A 13 0.31 13.32 1.15
N ILE A 14 0.42 12.29 0.30
CA ILE A 14 1.17 11.06 0.57
C ILE A 14 2.04 10.76 -0.65
N LEU A 15 3.30 10.44 -0.44
CA LEU A 15 4.17 9.93 -1.48
C LEU A 15 4.65 8.53 -1.14
N THR A 16 4.31 7.56 -1.99
CA THR A 16 4.71 6.17 -1.83
C THR A 16 5.88 5.83 -2.74
N VAL A 17 6.90 5.19 -2.18
CA VAL A 17 8.09 4.73 -2.90
C VAL A 17 8.27 3.23 -2.73
N HIS A 18 8.75 2.54 -3.76
CA HIS A 18 9.09 1.13 -3.68
C HIS A 18 10.37 0.90 -2.89
N VAL A 19 10.37 -0.08 -1.98
CA VAL A 19 11.58 -0.54 -1.26
C VAL A 19 12.69 -0.84 -2.26
N GLU A 20 12.35 -1.57 -3.31
CA GLU A 20 13.28 -2.07 -4.33
C GLU A 20 13.86 -0.94 -5.21
N ALA A 21 13.22 0.21 -5.25
CA ALA A 21 13.65 1.38 -6.03
C ALA A 21 14.44 2.39 -5.20
N SER A 22 14.53 2.20 -3.88
CA SER A 22 15.15 3.15 -2.94
C SER A 22 16.45 2.59 -2.35
N THR A 23 17.59 3.08 -2.80
CA THR A 23 18.91 2.66 -2.28
C THR A 23 19.07 3.00 -0.79
N HIS A 24 18.52 4.12 -0.35
CA HIS A 24 18.58 4.61 1.02
C HIS A 24 17.18 4.92 1.55
N LEU A 25 16.35 3.87 1.70
CA LEU A 25 14.93 3.99 2.00
C LEU A 25 14.64 4.87 3.24
N HIS A 26 15.36 4.69 4.33
CA HIS A 26 15.15 5.50 5.54
C HIS A 26 15.37 6.99 5.28
N ARG A 27 16.42 7.38 4.54
CA ARG A 27 16.65 8.77 4.14
C ARG A 27 15.53 9.29 3.24
N THR A 28 15.06 8.48 2.31
CA THR A 28 13.94 8.84 1.40
C THR A 28 12.67 9.13 2.19
N ILE A 29 12.34 8.30 3.19
CA ILE A 29 11.20 8.51 4.11
C ILE A 29 11.35 9.86 4.84
N GLN A 30 12.53 10.13 5.39
CA GLN A 30 12.80 11.40 6.08
C GLN A 30 12.64 12.62 5.16
N GLU A 31 13.12 12.55 3.91
CA GLU A 31 12.97 13.62 2.93
C GLU A 31 11.49 13.85 2.54
N ILE A 32 10.70 12.80 2.37
CA ILE A 32 9.26 12.90 2.11
C ILE A 32 8.58 13.64 3.27
N LYS A 33 8.82 13.22 4.51
CA LYS A 33 8.24 13.87 5.71
C LYS A 33 8.70 15.31 5.89
N ALA A 34 9.98 15.59 5.65
CA ALA A 34 10.53 16.94 5.70
C ALA A 34 9.92 17.86 4.63
N SER A 35 9.39 17.30 3.54
CA SER A 35 8.67 18.04 2.49
C SER A 35 7.18 18.25 2.80
N GLY A 36 6.70 17.87 4.00
CA GLY A 36 5.33 18.05 4.46
C GLY A 36 4.35 16.96 4.04
N MET A 37 4.81 15.91 3.37
CA MET A 37 3.99 14.77 2.95
C MET A 37 4.06 13.62 3.95
N LYS A 38 3.05 12.76 3.97
CA LYS A 38 3.12 11.43 4.60
C LYS A 38 3.96 10.49 3.73
N ALA A 39 4.72 9.60 4.37
CA ALA A 39 5.59 8.66 3.68
C ALA A 39 4.93 7.28 3.54
N GLY A 40 4.71 6.86 2.30
CA GLY A 40 4.29 5.51 1.96
C GLY A 40 5.45 4.66 1.44
N VAL A 41 5.37 3.36 1.68
CA VAL A 41 6.35 2.37 1.19
C VAL A 41 5.63 1.21 0.53
N ALA A 42 6.01 0.88 -0.71
CA ALA A 42 5.46 -0.25 -1.44
C ALA A 42 6.45 -1.43 -1.47
N LEU A 43 5.93 -2.65 -1.36
CA LEU A 43 6.68 -3.91 -1.45
C LEU A 43 6.15 -4.80 -2.56
N ASN A 44 7.05 -5.31 -3.37
CA ASN A 44 6.73 -6.35 -4.36
C ASN A 44 6.28 -7.66 -3.68
N PRO A 45 5.58 -8.55 -4.42
CA PRO A 45 5.13 -9.83 -3.85
C PRO A 45 6.23 -10.67 -3.21
N HIS A 46 7.45 -10.65 -3.78
CA HIS A 46 8.61 -11.41 -3.29
C HIS A 46 9.38 -10.73 -2.14
N THR A 47 9.19 -9.43 -1.90
CA THR A 47 9.91 -8.70 -0.86
C THR A 47 9.33 -8.99 0.52
N PRO A 48 10.13 -9.47 1.48
CA PRO A 48 9.63 -9.84 2.80
C PRO A 48 9.26 -8.62 3.65
N ILE A 49 8.29 -8.78 4.55
CA ILE A 49 7.86 -7.75 5.51
C ILE A 49 9.00 -7.34 6.45
N SER A 50 9.91 -8.24 6.77
CA SER A 50 11.10 -7.93 7.61
C SER A 50 12.00 -6.83 7.05
N SER A 51 11.90 -6.51 5.76
CA SER A 51 12.61 -5.35 5.18
C SER A 51 12.18 -4.00 5.76
N LEU A 52 11.03 -3.93 6.44
CA LEU A 52 10.51 -2.73 7.10
C LEU A 52 10.80 -2.69 8.60
N GLU A 53 11.39 -3.74 9.17
CA GLU A 53 11.48 -3.96 10.62
C GLU A 53 12.10 -2.79 11.38
N ASP A 54 13.14 -2.17 10.84
CA ASP A 54 13.86 -1.08 11.51
C ASP A 54 13.30 0.32 11.20
N ILE A 55 12.35 0.42 10.27
CA ILE A 55 11.82 1.71 9.79
C ILE A 55 10.30 1.83 9.88
N ILE A 56 9.60 0.77 10.33
CA ILE A 56 8.13 0.71 10.34
C ILE A 56 7.49 1.87 11.13
N SER A 57 8.15 2.35 12.18
CA SER A 57 7.67 3.46 13.00
C SER A 57 7.67 4.82 12.28
N ASP A 58 8.40 4.95 11.18
CA ASP A 58 8.52 6.17 10.38
C ASP A 58 7.57 6.18 9.17
N ILE A 59 6.88 5.06 8.92
CA ILE A 59 6.03 4.86 7.74
C ILE A 59 4.58 5.20 8.09
N ASP A 60 3.90 5.93 7.21
CA ASP A 60 2.49 6.30 7.36
C ASP A 60 1.54 5.41 6.53
N LEU A 61 2.06 4.74 5.50
CA LEU A 61 1.31 3.81 4.65
C LEU A 61 2.23 2.70 4.12
N VAL A 62 1.79 1.45 4.19
CA VAL A 62 2.45 0.30 3.55
C VAL A 62 1.57 -0.25 2.46
N CYS A 63 2.03 -0.17 1.21
CA CYS A 63 1.38 -0.75 0.04
C CYS A 63 1.96 -2.13 -0.25
N LEU A 64 1.15 -3.18 -0.10
CA LEU A 64 1.51 -4.53 -0.48
C LEU A 64 1.03 -4.79 -1.92
N MET A 65 1.98 -4.99 -2.82
CA MET A 65 1.66 -5.41 -4.18
C MET A 65 1.14 -6.83 -4.17
N SER A 66 -0.09 -7.02 -4.62
CA SER A 66 -0.75 -8.33 -4.74
C SER A 66 -0.75 -8.88 -6.18
N VAL A 67 0.01 -8.25 -7.05
CA VAL A 67 0.39 -8.70 -8.39
C VAL A 67 1.84 -8.28 -8.65
N ASN A 68 2.48 -8.81 -9.69
CA ASN A 68 3.77 -8.27 -10.11
C ASN A 68 3.57 -6.91 -10.79
N PRO A 69 4.21 -5.82 -10.33
CA PRO A 69 4.07 -4.52 -10.95
C PRO A 69 4.44 -4.53 -12.43
N GLY A 70 3.67 -3.78 -13.25
CA GLY A 70 3.97 -3.64 -14.67
C GLY A 70 2.74 -3.47 -15.57
N PHE A 71 1.65 -4.17 -15.33
CA PHE A 71 0.40 -4.05 -16.12
C PHE A 71 -0.84 -4.40 -15.29
N GLY A 72 -1.98 -3.85 -15.67
CA GLY A 72 -3.26 -4.10 -15.00
C GLY A 72 -3.91 -5.43 -15.39
N GLY A 73 -4.98 -5.82 -14.68
CA GLY A 73 -5.78 -7.01 -14.97
C GLY A 73 -5.13 -8.34 -14.60
N GLN A 74 -4.07 -8.32 -13.80
CA GLN A 74 -3.44 -9.53 -13.28
C GLN A 74 -4.28 -10.16 -12.16
N LYS A 75 -4.11 -11.46 -11.99
CA LYS A 75 -4.77 -12.24 -10.94
C LYS A 75 -4.10 -11.96 -9.59
N PHE A 76 -4.91 -11.80 -8.54
CA PHE A 76 -4.48 -11.62 -7.17
C PHE A 76 -3.58 -12.77 -6.68
N ILE A 77 -2.51 -12.45 -5.99
CA ILE A 77 -1.57 -13.40 -5.39
C ILE A 77 -1.99 -13.66 -3.94
N GLU A 78 -2.52 -14.84 -3.64
CA GLU A 78 -3.08 -15.20 -2.34
C GLU A 78 -2.09 -15.12 -1.17
N ASN A 79 -0.79 -15.28 -1.43
CA ASN A 79 0.24 -15.08 -0.39
C ASN A 79 0.20 -13.67 0.25
N THR A 80 -0.48 -12.71 -0.39
CA THR A 80 -0.70 -11.36 0.13
C THR A 80 -1.43 -11.39 1.47
N TYR A 81 -2.38 -12.28 1.69
CA TYR A 81 -3.05 -12.46 2.98
C TYR A 81 -2.06 -12.75 4.11
N SER A 82 -1.13 -13.68 3.88
CA SER A 82 -0.06 -13.99 4.84
C SER A 82 0.86 -12.79 5.08
N LYS A 83 1.11 -11.96 4.06
CA LYS A 83 1.91 -10.73 4.22
C LYS A 83 1.19 -9.67 5.05
N VAL A 84 -0.12 -9.52 4.90
CA VAL A 84 -0.93 -8.61 5.73
C VAL A 84 -0.82 -9.01 7.21
N VAL A 85 -1.02 -10.29 7.52
CA VAL A 85 -0.89 -10.81 8.91
C VAL A 85 0.49 -10.51 9.48
N LYS A 86 1.56 -10.85 8.73
CA LYS A 86 2.94 -10.58 9.17
C LYS A 86 3.24 -9.09 9.36
N LEU A 87 2.62 -8.22 8.56
CA LEU A 87 2.77 -6.77 8.71
C LEU A 87 2.09 -6.29 10.01
N ILE A 88 0.90 -6.78 10.31
CA ILE A 88 0.20 -6.47 11.57
C ILE A 88 1.03 -6.94 12.77
N GLU A 89 1.53 -8.19 12.74
CA GLU A 89 2.42 -8.73 13.78
C GLU A 89 3.68 -7.87 13.97
N LEU A 90 4.28 -7.39 12.88
CA LEU A 90 5.43 -6.49 12.95
C LEU A 90 5.05 -5.16 13.63
N ILE A 91 3.96 -4.52 13.21
CA ILE A 91 3.46 -3.26 13.77
C ILE A 91 3.22 -3.40 15.28
N GLU A 92 2.56 -4.48 15.71
CA GLU A 92 2.26 -4.76 17.11
C GLU A 92 3.54 -5.04 17.92
N SER A 93 4.46 -5.88 17.39
CA SER A 93 5.70 -6.23 18.08
C SER A 93 6.63 -5.02 18.31
N ARG A 94 6.56 -4.02 17.44
CA ARG A 94 7.34 -2.79 17.54
C ARG A 94 6.64 -1.68 18.32
N ASN A 95 5.43 -1.92 18.85
CA ASN A 95 4.61 -0.93 19.57
C ASN A 95 4.49 0.40 18.81
N VAL A 96 4.23 0.33 17.50
CA VAL A 96 4.13 1.52 16.63
C VAL A 96 2.95 2.38 17.07
N MET A 97 3.24 3.60 17.56
CA MET A 97 2.20 4.49 18.10
C MET A 97 1.19 4.96 17.06
N ASN A 98 1.69 5.29 15.88
CA ASN A 98 0.85 5.67 14.73
C ASN A 98 0.85 4.52 13.73
N ARG A 99 -0.12 3.62 13.84
CA ARG A 99 -0.26 2.48 12.93
C ARG A 99 -0.32 2.98 11.48
N PRO A 100 0.57 2.53 10.58
CA PRO A 100 0.47 2.86 9.18
C PRO A 100 -0.80 2.26 8.56
N LEU A 101 -1.35 2.92 7.54
CA LEU A 101 -2.40 2.33 6.71
C LEU A 101 -1.81 1.17 5.92
N ILE A 102 -2.58 0.09 5.79
CA ILE A 102 -2.23 -1.07 4.98
C ILE A 102 -3.03 -1.01 3.68
N GLU A 103 -2.32 -0.77 2.57
CA GLU A 103 -2.89 -0.69 1.22
C GLU A 103 -2.59 -1.96 0.44
N ILE A 104 -3.57 -2.43 -0.32
CA ILE A 104 -3.43 -3.58 -1.23
C ILE A 104 -3.63 -3.11 -2.66
N ASP A 105 -2.61 -3.33 -3.51
CA ASP A 105 -2.63 -2.94 -4.92
C ASP A 105 -2.38 -4.16 -5.83
N GLY A 106 -3.41 -4.49 -6.61
CA GLY A 106 -3.37 -5.48 -7.67
C GLY A 106 -4.38 -6.63 -7.54
N GLY A 107 -5.16 -6.85 -8.58
CA GLY A 107 -6.12 -7.95 -8.65
C GLY A 107 -7.27 -7.89 -7.64
N VAL A 108 -7.53 -6.72 -7.07
CA VAL A 108 -8.67 -6.50 -6.16
C VAL A 108 -9.96 -6.51 -6.98
N THR A 109 -10.94 -7.32 -6.55
CA THR A 109 -12.27 -7.48 -7.16
C THR A 109 -13.37 -7.36 -6.11
N LEU A 110 -14.63 -7.24 -6.54
CA LEU A 110 -15.76 -7.27 -5.60
C LEU A 110 -15.86 -8.59 -4.82
N GLU A 111 -15.35 -9.69 -5.39
CA GLU A 111 -15.42 -11.02 -4.77
C GLU A 111 -14.39 -11.18 -3.64
N ASN A 112 -13.15 -10.64 -3.82
CA ASN A 112 -12.08 -10.81 -2.83
C ASN A 112 -11.91 -9.60 -1.88
N ALA A 113 -12.50 -8.45 -2.19
CA ALA A 113 -12.30 -7.22 -1.42
C ALA A 113 -12.69 -7.37 0.05
N ARG A 114 -13.83 -8.02 0.35
CA ARG A 114 -14.26 -8.28 1.73
C ARG A 114 -13.26 -9.13 2.52
N GLU A 115 -12.70 -10.14 1.89
CA GLU A 115 -11.70 -10.99 2.51
C GLU A 115 -10.40 -10.23 2.77
N ILE A 116 -9.96 -9.39 1.82
CA ILE A 116 -8.78 -8.53 1.98
C ILE A 116 -8.95 -7.60 3.19
N LEU A 117 -10.11 -6.95 3.34
CA LEU A 117 -10.43 -6.10 4.49
C LEU A 117 -10.46 -6.91 5.79
N PHE A 118 -11.05 -8.11 5.78
CA PHE A 118 -11.10 -8.99 6.95
C PHE A 118 -9.70 -9.38 7.46
N TYR A 119 -8.71 -9.53 6.57
CA TYR A 119 -7.32 -9.76 6.96
C TYR A 119 -6.63 -8.52 7.53
N GLY A 120 -7.22 -7.33 7.42
CA GLY A 120 -6.77 -6.11 8.08
C GLY A 120 -6.20 -5.04 7.14
N ALA A 121 -6.52 -5.08 5.85
CA ALA A 121 -6.25 -3.97 4.94
C ALA A 121 -7.17 -2.78 5.25
N ASP A 122 -6.65 -1.57 5.07
CA ASP A 122 -7.38 -0.30 5.27
C ASP A 122 -7.74 0.36 3.92
N VAL A 123 -6.94 0.11 2.87
CA VAL A 123 -7.06 0.76 1.56
C VAL A 123 -6.99 -0.27 0.44
N LEU A 124 -7.89 -0.16 -0.53
CA LEU A 124 -7.95 -1.03 -1.71
C LEU A 124 -7.73 -0.23 -3.00
N VAL A 125 -6.79 -0.68 -3.83
CA VAL A 125 -6.58 -0.16 -5.18
C VAL A 125 -7.22 -1.12 -6.18
N ALA A 126 -8.32 -0.71 -6.81
CA ALA A 126 -9.17 -1.57 -7.64
C ALA A 126 -9.38 -0.98 -9.06
N GLY A 127 -8.31 -0.49 -9.69
CA GLY A 127 -8.39 0.22 -10.98
C GLY A 127 -9.10 -0.58 -12.07
N ASN A 128 -8.62 -1.78 -12.37
CA ASN A 128 -9.21 -2.61 -13.43
C ASN A 128 -10.67 -3.02 -13.12
N THR A 129 -10.96 -3.33 -11.87
CA THR A 129 -12.33 -3.70 -11.42
C THR A 129 -13.30 -2.55 -11.61
N VAL A 130 -12.89 -1.34 -11.26
CA VAL A 130 -13.73 -0.13 -11.38
C VAL A 130 -13.88 0.27 -12.84
N PHE A 131 -12.77 0.53 -13.53
CA PHE A 131 -12.81 1.07 -14.89
C PHE A 131 -13.16 0.03 -15.97
N GLY A 132 -13.05 -1.26 -15.67
CA GLY A 132 -13.50 -2.35 -16.53
C GLY A 132 -14.98 -2.73 -16.35
N SER A 133 -15.65 -2.18 -15.34
CA SER A 133 -17.06 -2.45 -15.06
C SER A 133 -17.99 -1.69 -16.01
N LYS A 134 -19.26 -2.14 -16.10
CA LYS A 134 -20.32 -1.43 -16.86
C LYS A 134 -20.72 -0.11 -16.20
N ASP A 135 -20.65 -0.05 -14.86
CA ASP A 135 -20.95 1.12 -14.04
C ASP A 135 -19.86 1.31 -13.00
N PRO A 136 -18.85 2.15 -13.29
CA PRO A 136 -17.77 2.43 -12.35
C PRO A 136 -18.24 3.05 -11.03
N ILE A 137 -19.27 3.89 -11.06
CA ILE A 137 -19.80 4.57 -9.86
C ILE A 137 -20.44 3.55 -8.93
N ASP A 138 -21.28 2.68 -9.47
CA ASP A 138 -21.90 1.61 -8.69
C ASP A 138 -20.86 0.64 -8.14
N THR A 139 -19.85 0.27 -8.92
CA THR A 139 -18.73 -0.57 -8.46
C THR A 139 -17.99 0.07 -7.29
N ILE A 140 -17.70 1.37 -7.34
CA ILE A 140 -17.08 2.11 -6.22
C ILE A 140 -17.98 2.07 -4.98
N ASN A 141 -19.28 2.30 -5.15
CA ASN A 141 -20.25 2.26 -4.04
C ASN A 141 -20.31 0.87 -3.40
N GLN A 142 -20.31 -0.19 -4.20
CA GLN A 142 -20.25 -1.56 -3.70
C GLN A 142 -18.96 -1.82 -2.89
N LEU A 143 -17.78 -1.43 -3.41
CA LEU A 143 -16.50 -1.56 -2.68
C LEU A 143 -16.51 -0.78 -1.36
N LYS A 144 -17.09 0.42 -1.34
CA LYS A 144 -17.18 1.25 -0.12
C LYS A 144 -18.20 0.74 0.91
N SER A 145 -19.12 -0.12 0.52
CA SER A 145 -20.15 -0.68 1.40
C SER A 145 -19.77 -2.03 2.02
N LEU A 146 -18.52 -2.45 1.89
CA LEU A 146 -18.03 -3.74 2.39
C LEU A 146 -17.67 -3.75 3.88
N ASP A 147 -17.81 -2.64 4.59
CA ASP A 147 -17.55 -2.49 6.04
C ASP A 147 -18.44 -3.38 6.91
#